data_32f831e9cdc76a4b10203e9869794b6a
#
_entry.id   32f831e9cdc76a4b10203e9869794b6a
#
_cell.length_a   1.000
_cell.length_b   1.000
_cell.length_c   1.000
_cell.angle_alpha   90.00
_cell.angle_beta   90.00
_cell.angle_gamma   90.00
#
_symmetry.space_group_name_H-M   'P 1'
#
loop_
_entity.id
_entity.type
_entity.pdbx_description
1 polymer ?
#
loop_
_entity_poly.entity_id
_entity_poly.type
_entity_poly.pdbx_seq_one_letter_code
_entity_poly.pdbx_strand_id
1 'polypeptide(L)'
;MEEMTDIVLVEDNKYNVEFILDALNKYNLAHRVKVFRDGREALDYLFAVGEYSDRYSSKQPSVILLDLRLPKVDGLELLRMIRTNEATKMVPVVVFSSSTSDQDRIDSYRLGANSFIVKPIAYDSFVETVSEIGSYWALQNAPP
;
A
#
# COMPACT_ATOMS: atom_id res chain seq x y z
N MET A 1 -6.68 -18.25 -14.94
CA MET A 1 -6.56 -18.21 -13.48
C MET A 1 -6.07 -16.84 -13.05
N GLU A 2 -6.78 -16.23 -12.14
CA GLU A 2 -6.43 -14.88 -11.67
C GLU A 2 -5.16 -14.93 -10.83
N GLU A 3 -4.25 -14.00 -11.08
CA GLU A 3 -3.05 -13.85 -10.29
C GLU A 3 -3.40 -13.29 -8.91
N MET A 4 -2.93 -13.92 -7.85
CA MET A 4 -3.20 -13.44 -6.49
C MET A 4 -2.33 -12.25 -6.15
N THR A 5 -2.98 -11.13 -5.81
CA THR A 5 -2.30 -9.94 -5.29
C THR A 5 -2.59 -9.84 -3.80
N ASP A 6 -1.56 -9.96 -2.98
CA ASP A 6 -1.71 -9.79 -1.52
C ASP A 6 -1.37 -8.38 -1.08
N ILE A 7 -0.43 -7.74 -1.77
CA ILE A 7 0.07 -6.42 -1.40
C ILE A 7 -0.10 -5.49 -2.59
N VAL A 8 -0.79 -4.39 -2.38
CA VAL A 8 -0.78 -3.26 -3.32
C VAL A 8 0.21 -2.24 -2.77
N LEU A 9 1.21 -1.93 -3.57
CA LEU A 9 2.22 -0.93 -3.25
C LEU A 9 1.97 0.32 -4.09
N VAL A 10 1.75 1.45 -3.43
CA VAL A 10 1.58 2.74 -4.11
C VAL A 10 2.75 3.63 -3.73
N GLU A 11 3.71 3.76 -4.64
CA GLU A 11 5.00 4.40 -4.40
C GLU A 11 5.55 4.97 -5.71
N ASP A 12 5.87 6.27 -5.73
CA ASP A 12 6.37 6.94 -6.92
C ASP A 12 7.88 6.78 -7.14
N ASN A 13 8.66 6.65 -6.08
CA ASN A 13 10.12 6.59 -6.17
C ASN A 13 10.59 5.19 -6.58
N LYS A 14 11.21 5.11 -7.76
CA LYS A 14 11.64 3.81 -8.31
C LYS A 14 12.65 3.06 -7.44
N TYR A 15 13.52 3.78 -6.72
CA TYR A 15 14.50 3.14 -5.84
C TYR A 15 13.82 2.55 -4.61
N ASN A 16 12.85 3.27 -4.05
CA ASN A 16 12.05 2.73 -2.95
C ASN A 16 11.28 1.49 -3.39
N VAL A 17 10.71 1.49 -4.59
CA VAL A 17 10.03 0.31 -5.14
C VAL A 17 10.97 -0.88 -5.19
N GLU A 18 12.19 -0.71 -5.74
CA GLU A 18 13.18 -1.79 -5.82
C GLU A 18 13.54 -2.32 -4.43
N PHE A 19 13.81 -1.42 -3.48
CA PHE A 19 14.19 -1.81 -2.12
C PHE A 19 13.04 -2.53 -1.41
N ILE A 20 11.81 -2.08 -1.62
CA ILE A 20 10.62 -2.73 -1.03
C ILE A 20 10.45 -4.14 -1.60
N LEU A 21 10.56 -4.29 -2.92
CA LEU A 21 10.43 -5.61 -3.55
C LEU A 21 11.54 -6.57 -3.10
N ASP A 22 12.78 -6.08 -2.99
CA ASP A 22 13.89 -6.89 -2.48
C ASP A 22 13.62 -7.36 -1.05
N ALA A 23 13.14 -6.46 -0.20
CA ALA A 23 12.81 -6.79 1.20
C ALA A 23 11.68 -7.82 1.28
N LEU A 24 10.65 -7.67 0.48
CA LEU A 24 9.50 -8.59 0.46
C LEU A 24 9.87 -9.95 -0.12
N ASN A 25 10.88 -10.00 -0.97
CA ASN A 25 11.37 -11.27 -1.52
C ASN A 25 11.99 -12.19 -0.45
N LYS A 26 12.39 -11.63 0.67
CA LYS A 26 12.88 -12.40 1.82
C LYS A 26 11.84 -13.43 2.31
N TYR A 27 10.54 -13.09 2.19
CA TYR A 27 9.44 -13.98 2.54
C TYR A 27 8.73 -14.51 1.31
N ASN A 28 9.38 -14.46 0.15
CA ASN A 28 8.81 -14.92 -1.12
C ASN A 28 7.49 -14.22 -1.47
N LEU A 29 7.42 -12.93 -1.16
CA LEU A 29 6.20 -12.13 -1.38
C LEU A 29 6.28 -11.21 -2.59
N ALA A 30 7.48 -11.00 -3.18
CA ALA A 30 7.64 -10.01 -4.26
C ALA A 30 6.73 -10.29 -5.47
N HIS A 31 6.49 -11.56 -5.80
CA HIS A 31 5.62 -11.94 -6.92
C HIS A 31 4.13 -11.71 -6.64
N ARG A 32 3.77 -11.41 -5.39
CA ARG A 32 2.39 -11.17 -4.96
C ARG A 32 2.11 -9.68 -4.72
N VAL A 33 3.01 -8.82 -5.19
CA VAL A 33 2.89 -7.36 -5.06
C VAL A 33 2.46 -6.77 -6.39
N LYS A 34 1.45 -5.91 -6.36
CA LYS A 34 1.08 -5.08 -7.50
C LYS A 34 1.54 -3.66 -7.21
N VAL A 35 2.38 -3.10 -8.08
CA VAL A 35 3.00 -1.79 -7.88
C VAL A 35 2.28 -0.74 -8.72
N PHE A 36 1.93 0.38 -8.10
CA PHE A 36 1.40 1.56 -8.78
C PHE A 36 2.26 2.76 -8.44
N ARG A 37 2.61 3.53 -9.47
CA ARG A 37 3.48 4.69 -9.37
C ARG A 37 2.69 6.00 -9.23
N ASP A 38 1.38 5.96 -9.35
CA ASP A 38 0.51 7.11 -9.13
C ASP A 38 -0.82 6.68 -8.49
N GLY A 39 -1.50 7.65 -7.86
CA GLY A 39 -2.72 7.38 -7.11
C GLY A 39 -3.92 7.06 -7.99
N ARG A 40 -3.99 7.62 -9.21
CA ARG A 40 -5.13 7.38 -10.11
C ARG A 40 -5.19 5.93 -10.56
N GLU A 41 -4.05 5.38 -10.97
CA GLU A 41 -3.98 3.98 -11.40
C GLU A 41 -4.28 3.02 -10.26
N ALA A 42 -3.79 3.33 -9.05
CA ALA A 42 -4.10 2.53 -7.87
C ALA A 42 -5.62 2.49 -7.61
N LEU A 43 -6.30 3.64 -7.70
CA LEU A 43 -7.74 3.71 -7.52
C LEU A 43 -8.48 2.89 -8.58
N ASP A 44 -8.09 3.01 -9.84
CA ASP A 44 -8.71 2.27 -10.93
C ASP A 44 -8.62 0.76 -10.69
N TYR A 45 -7.47 0.30 -10.22
CA TYR A 45 -7.28 -1.10 -9.86
C TYR A 45 -8.16 -1.52 -8.68
N LEU A 46 -8.13 -0.77 -7.60
CA LEU A 46 -8.85 -1.11 -6.37
C LEU A 46 -10.38 -1.08 -6.58
N PHE A 47 -10.85 -0.16 -7.40
CA PHE A 47 -12.29 0.00 -7.68
C PHE A 47 -12.75 -0.83 -8.88
N ALA A 48 -11.83 -1.53 -9.56
CA ALA A 48 -12.10 -2.35 -10.74
C ALA A 48 -12.78 -1.54 -11.85
N VAL A 49 -12.21 -0.40 -12.19
CA VAL A 49 -12.69 0.49 -13.25
C VAL A 49 -11.60 0.74 -14.29
N GLY A 50 -11.95 1.32 -15.43
CA GLY A 50 -11.01 1.61 -16.50
C GLY A 50 -10.35 0.34 -17.03
N GLU A 51 -9.03 0.33 -17.11
CA GLU A 51 -8.24 -0.83 -17.56
C GLU A 51 -8.48 -2.08 -16.72
N TYR A 52 -8.94 -1.91 -15.48
CA TYR A 52 -9.13 -3.00 -14.52
C TYR A 52 -10.59 -3.40 -14.35
N SER A 53 -11.46 -3.01 -15.30
CA SER A 53 -12.89 -3.26 -15.19
C SER A 53 -13.26 -4.76 -15.16
N ASP A 54 -12.40 -5.63 -15.68
CA ASP A 54 -12.59 -7.08 -15.63
C ASP A 54 -12.28 -7.70 -14.28
N ARG A 55 -11.69 -6.93 -13.38
CA ARG A 55 -11.29 -7.39 -12.07
C ARG A 55 -12.49 -7.44 -11.11
N TYR A 56 -12.54 -8.46 -10.27
CA TYR A 56 -13.59 -8.55 -9.24
C TYR A 56 -13.25 -7.65 -8.05
N SER A 57 -14.07 -6.63 -7.80
CA SER A 57 -13.86 -5.69 -6.71
C SER A 57 -13.92 -6.34 -5.32
N SER A 58 -14.52 -7.53 -5.21
CA SER A 58 -14.55 -8.29 -3.95
C SER A 58 -13.21 -8.94 -3.60
N LYS A 59 -12.30 -9.03 -4.56
CA LYS A 59 -10.96 -9.61 -4.34
C LYS A 59 -9.97 -8.51 -4.06
N GLN A 60 -9.95 -8.03 -2.83
CA GLN A 60 -9.06 -6.97 -2.40
C GLN A 60 -7.75 -7.54 -1.83
N PRO A 61 -6.67 -6.74 -1.85
CA PRO A 61 -5.41 -7.20 -1.27
C PRO A 61 -5.50 -7.34 0.24
N SER A 62 -4.55 -8.08 0.82
CA SER A 62 -4.43 -8.20 2.27
C SER A 62 -3.98 -6.91 2.92
N VAL A 63 -3.23 -6.07 2.20
CA VAL A 63 -2.75 -4.79 2.69
C VAL A 63 -2.41 -3.87 1.52
N ILE A 64 -2.60 -2.58 1.74
CA ILE A 64 -2.11 -1.51 0.85
C ILE A 64 -0.98 -0.80 1.57
N LEU A 65 0.20 -0.79 0.97
CA LEU A 65 1.34 -0.02 1.45
C LEU A 65 1.38 1.28 0.66
N LEU A 66 1.17 2.39 1.34
CA LEU A 66 0.84 3.67 0.71
C LEU A 66 1.83 4.76 1.09
N ASP A 67 2.48 5.37 0.11
CA ASP A 67 3.20 6.63 0.31
C ASP A 67 2.23 7.81 0.21
N LEU A 68 2.52 8.87 0.91
CA LEU A 68 1.68 10.07 0.90
C LEU A 68 1.96 10.99 -0.28
N ARG A 69 3.19 11.03 -0.77
CA ARG A 69 3.60 11.94 -1.86
C ARG A 69 3.52 11.24 -3.20
N LEU A 70 2.37 11.36 -3.85
CA LEU A 70 2.08 10.69 -5.12
C LEU A 70 1.65 11.68 -6.18
N PRO A 71 1.96 11.41 -7.46
CA PRO A 71 1.37 12.19 -8.55
C PRO A 71 -0.09 11.83 -8.78
N LYS A 72 -0.81 12.73 -9.41
CA LYS A 72 -2.22 12.66 -9.83
C LYS A 72 -3.20 12.69 -8.68
N VAL A 73 -3.20 11.68 -7.82
CA VAL A 73 -4.04 11.65 -6.62
C VAL A 73 -3.12 11.50 -5.42
N ASP A 74 -3.07 12.49 -4.56
CA ASP A 74 -2.24 12.51 -3.35
C ASP A 74 -2.64 11.38 -2.39
N GLY A 75 -1.66 10.91 -1.60
CA GLY A 75 -1.85 9.75 -0.73
C GLY A 75 -2.96 9.90 0.31
N LEU A 76 -3.11 11.08 0.92
CA LEU A 76 -4.19 11.31 1.87
C LEU A 76 -5.57 11.27 1.19
N GLU A 77 -5.67 11.85 0.00
CA GLU A 77 -6.90 11.78 -0.78
C GLU A 77 -7.20 10.35 -1.23
N LEU A 78 -6.19 9.61 -1.64
CA LEU A 78 -6.33 8.20 -1.98
C LEU A 78 -6.88 7.40 -0.79
N LEU A 79 -6.32 7.63 0.39
CA LEU A 79 -6.77 6.97 1.62
C LEU A 79 -8.24 7.29 1.92
N ARG A 80 -8.62 8.57 1.79
CA ARG A 80 -10.01 8.98 1.98
C ARG A 80 -10.94 8.22 1.02
N MET A 81 -10.57 8.14 -0.24
CA MET A 81 -11.38 7.46 -1.26
C MET A 81 -11.49 5.96 -0.99
N ILE A 82 -10.40 5.32 -0.57
CA ILE A 82 -10.42 3.90 -0.18
C ILE A 82 -11.42 3.67 0.96
N ARG A 83 -11.43 4.53 1.96
CA ARG A 83 -12.28 4.36 3.15
C ARG A 83 -13.75 4.69 2.92
N THR A 84 -14.07 5.44 1.86
CA THR A 84 -15.45 5.80 1.56
C THR A 84 -16.11 4.91 0.51
N ASN A 85 -15.39 3.95 -0.05
CA ASN A 85 -15.92 3.01 -1.04
C ASN A 85 -16.24 1.67 -0.37
N GLU A 86 -17.43 1.16 -0.60
CA GLU A 86 -17.91 -0.08 0.02
C GLU A 86 -17.00 -1.29 -0.24
N ALA A 87 -16.39 -1.36 -1.44
CA ALA A 87 -15.56 -2.50 -1.81
C ALA A 87 -14.19 -2.48 -1.12
N THR A 88 -13.72 -1.31 -0.68
CA THR A 88 -12.34 -1.14 -0.17
C THR A 88 -12.25 -0.63 1.25
N LYS A 89 -13.35 -0.20 1.85
CA LYS A 89 -13.33 0.52 3.14
C LYS A 89 -12.69 -0.25 4.29
N MET A 90 -12.62 -1.57 4.21
CA MET A 90 -12.06 -2.41 5.27
C MET A 90 -10.67 -2.95 4.96
N VAL A 91 -10.11 -2.65 3.78
CA VAL A 91 -8.78 -3.13 3.41
C VAL A 91 -7.73 -2.48 4.32
N PRO A 92 -6.84 -3.25 4.95
CA PRO A 92 -5.77 -2.65 5.75
C PRO A 92 -4.89 -1.73 4.92
N VAL A 93 -4.63 -0.52 5.45
CA VAL A 93 -3.73 0.45 4.83
C VAL A 93 -2.62 0.81 5.81
N VAL A 94 -1.39 0.57 5.40
CA VAL A 94 -0.18 0.98 6.12
C VAL A 94 0.43 2.14 5.35
N VAL A 95 0.48 3.31 5.97
CA VAL A 95 1.17 4.46 5.39
C VAL A 95 2.66 4.30 5.65
N PHE A 96 3.45 4.35 4.59
CA PHE A 96 4.91 4.21 4.66
C PHE A 96 5.51 5.41 3.95
N SER A 97 5.95 6.40 4.72
CA SER A 97 6.29 7.73 4.21
C SER A 97 7.57 8.25 4.83
N SER A 98 8.30 9.08 4.09
CA SER A 98 9.45 9.81 4.65
C SER A 98 9.03 11.03 5.48
N SER A 99 7.76 11.36 5.52
CA SER A 99 7.25 12.47 6.32
C SER A 99 7.40 12.21 7.82
N THR A 100 7.96 13.20 8.54
CA THR A 100 8.02 13.21 9.99
C THR A 100 7.03 14.22 10.57
N SER A 101 6.14 14.77 9.75
CA SER A 101 5.14 15.76 10.14
C SER A 101 4.09 15.13 11.06
N ASP A 102 3.85 15.75 12.21
CA ASP A 102 2.77 15.35 13.10
C ASP A 102 1.42 15.47 12.42
N GLN A 103 1.24 16.48 11.59
CA GLN A 103 -0.02 16.70 10.88
C GLN A 103 -0.31 15.58 9.89
N ASP A 104 0.69 15.14 9.13
CA ASP A 104 0.52 14.02 8.19
C ASP A 104 0.15 12.73 8.94
N ARG A 105 0.79 12.47 10.07
CA ARG A 105 0.47 11.30 10.89
C ARG A 105 -0.96 11.36 11.43
N ILE A 106 -1.34 12.49 11.99
CA ILE A 106 -2.69 12.68 12.56
C ILE A 106 -3.74 12.55 11.46
N ASP A 107 -3.54 13.21 10.33
CA ASP A 107 -4.48 13.17 9.21
C ASP A 107 -4.62 11.76 8.66
N SER A 108 -3.51 11.02 8.58
CA SER A 108 -3.54 9.62 8.13
C SER A 108 -4.42 8.76 9.03
N TYR A 109 -4.27 8.86 10.34
CA TYR A 109 -5.11 8.09 11.26
C TYR A 109 -6.57 8.55 11.24
N ARG A 110 -6.81 9.85 11.13
CA ARG A 110 -8.20 10.37 11.02
C ARG A 110 -8.90 9.86 9.77
N LEU A 111 -8.16 9.68 8.68
CA LEU A 111 -8.69 9.16 7.43
C LEU A 111 -8.75 7.63 7.39
N GLY A 112 -8.33 6.96 8.46
CA GLY A 112 -8.51 5.52 8.59
C GLY A 112 -7.30 4.66 8.29
N ALA A 113 -6.08 5.20 8.36
CA ALA A 113 -4.87 4.36 8.26
C ALA A 113 -4.81 3.40 9.45
N ASN A 114 -4.40 2.18 9.20
CA ASN A 114 -4.18 1.18 10.24
C ASN A 114 -2.83 1.39 10.92
N SER A 115 -1.85 1.93 10.20
CA SER A 115 -0.52 2.16 10.71
C SER A 115 0.16 3.29 9.95
N PHE A 116 1.05 4.00 10.60
CA PHE A 116 1.87 5.06 10.00
C PHE A 116 3.31 4.78 10.36
N ILE A 117 4.13 4.51 9.36
CA ILE A 117 5.53 4.15 9.56
C ILE A 117 6.39 5.13 8.77
N VAL A 118 7.35 5.76 9.46
CA VAL A 118 8.31 6.64 8.81
C VAL A 118 9.37 5.78 8.12
N LYS A 119 9.64 6.05 6.85
CA LYS A 119 10.68 5.33 6.10
C LYS A 119 12.04 5.52 6.77
N PRO A 120 12.71 4.44 7.18
CA PRO A 120 14.07 4.54 7.68
C PRO A 120 15.02 5.09 6.60
N ILE A 121 15.99 5.89 7.01
CA ILE A 121 16.99 6.45 6.09
C ILE A 121 18.06 5.40 5.76
N ALA A 122 18.49 4.63 6.77
CA ALA A 122 19.49 3.60 6.57
C ALA A 122 18.91 2.40 5.82
N TYR A 123 19.63 1.91 4.82
CA TYR A 123 19.16 0.82 3.96
C TYR A 123 18.78 -0.42 4.76
N ASP A 124 19.64 -0.87 5.68
CA ASP A 124 19.37 -2.09 6.45
C ASP A 124 18.10 -1.96 7.29
N SER A 125 17.90 -0.82 7.92
CA SER A 125 16.68 -0.55 8.70
C SER A 125 15.44 -0.49 7.81
N PHE A 126 15.58 0.10 6.61
CA PHE A 126 14.50 0.17 5.63
C PHE A 126 14.05 -1.25 5.23
N VAL A 127 15.01 -2.09 4.85
CA VAL A 127 14.72 -3.48 4.45
C VAL A 127 14.09 -4.26 5.59
N GLU A 128 14.63 -4.14 6.81
CA GLU A 128 14.08 -4.83 7.98
C GLU A 128 12.64 -4.40 8.26
N THR A 129 12.38 -3.09 8.23
CA THR A 129 11.03 -2.56 8.47
C THR A 129 10.04 -3.09 7.43
N VAL A 130 10.39 -3.05 6.15
CA VAL A 130 9.51 -3.56 5.08
C VAL A 130 9.28 -5.06 5.22
N SER A 131 10.32 -5.81 5.56
CA SER A 131 10.19 -7.26 5.80
C SER A 131 9.19 -7.56 6.90
N GLU A 132 9.23 -6.79 7.99
CA GLU A 132 8.29 -6.94 9.09
C GLU A 132 6.87 -6.57 8.69
N ILE A 133 6.69 -5.50 7.91
CA ILE A 133 5.38 -5.11 7.39
C ILE A 133 4.80 -6.24 6.55
N GLY A 134 5.58 -6.78 5.63
CA GLY A 134 5.13 -7.87 4.76
C GLY A 134 4.79 -9.13 5.54
N SER A 135 5.66 -9.51 6.47
CA SER A 135 5.44 -10.69 7.31
C SER A 135 4.15 -10.56 8.12
N TYR A 136 3.94 -9.42 8.76
CA TYR A 136 2.76 -9.24 9.59
C TYR A 136 1.48 -9.15 8.77
N TRP A 137 1.42 -8.22 7.81
CA TRP A 137 0.17 -7.88 7.12
C TRP A 137 -0.22 -8.88 6.05
N ALA A 138 0.75 -9.52 5.39
CA ALA A 138 0.45 -10.48 4.33
C ALA A 138 0.43 -11.93 4.81
N LEU A 139 1.13 -12.27 5.88
CA LEU A 139 1.25 -13.66 6.34
C LEU A 139 0.61 -13.93 7.69
N GLN A 140 0.64 -12.98 8.63
CA GLN A 140 0.13 -13.20 9.99
C GLN A 140 -1.25 -12.61 10.20
N ASN A 141 -1.51 -11.39 9.74
CA ASN A 141 -2.81 -10.76 9.92
C ASN A 141 -3.88 -11.49 9.10
N ALA A 142 -5.03 -11.70 9.71
CA ALA A 142 -6.20 -12.24 9.01
C ALA A 142 -7.02 -11.07 8.47
N PRO A 143 -6.98 -10.78 7.16
CA PRO A 143 -7.73 -9.65 6.59
C PRO A 143 -9.23 -9.93 6.57
N PRO A 144 -10.05 -8.87 6.47
CA PRO A 144 -11.50 -9.01 6.39
C PRO A 144 -12.00 -9.84 5.22
#